data_31b9d9fbbae3ebebb2b66d574b0b7335
#
_entry.id   31b9d9fbbae3ebebb2b66d574b0b7335
#
_cell.length_a   1.000
_cell.length_b   1.000
_cell.length_c   1.000
_cell.angle_alpha   90.00
_cell.angle_beta   90.00
_cell.angle_gamma   90.00
#
_symmetry.space_group_name_H-M   'P 1'
#
loop_
_entity.id
_entity.type
_entity.pdbx_description
1 polymer ?
#
loop_
_entity_poly.entity_id
_entity_poly.type
_entity_poly.pdbx_seq_one_letter_code
_entity_poly.pdbx_strand_id
1 'polypeptide(L)'
;MATPTKVLIIAGGLTHERDVSVRSGRRVANILTRAGFLVRITDVNDTLVSTIASFQPNVVWPLVHGSIGEDGSLQTLLESLGIPFVGSASVQSMLASNKPTAKALLASAGMPTPGWFSLPQALFRQVGATNVLSAIEHGVSFPVVIKPTDGGSALGLSTAHNAEELRTAMVDAFAYGQKLMVEQRIDGRDVAVSV
;
A
#
# COMPACT_ATOMS: atom_id res chain seq x y z
N MET A 1 16.53 -28.87 26.13
CA MET A 1 15.43 -27.96 25.77
C MET A 1 15.64 -27.50 24.34
N ALA A 2 14.62 -27.49 23.50
CA ALA A 2 14.76 -26.98 22.14
C ALA A 2 15.06 -25.47 22.17
N THR A 3 15.95 -25.01 21.28
CA THR A 3 16.26 -23.57 21.15
C THR A 3 14.99 -22.83 20.71
N PRO A 4 14.58 -21.74 21.38
CA PRO A 4 13.37 -21.03 21.02
C PRO A 4 13.48 -20.46 19.60
N THR A 5 12.39 -20.52 18.84
CA THR A 5 12.33 -19.91 17.50
C THR A 5 12.50 -18.42 17.60
N LYS A 6 13.43 -17.88 16.80
CA LYS A 6 13.73 -16.44 16.73
C LYS A 6 12.82 -15.77 15.73
N VAL A 7 12.06 -14.78 16.17
CA VAL A 7 11.19 -13.97 15.33
C VAL A 7 11.67 -12.52 15.33
N LEU A 8 11.97 -11.99 14.15
CA LEU A 8 12.28 -10.58 13.98
C LEU A 8 11.04 -9.85 13.46
N ILE A 9 10.53 -8.90 14.23
CA ILE A 9 9.44 -8.04 13.81
C ILE A 9 10.03 -6.77 13.22
N ILE A 10 9.62 -6.42 11.99
CA ILE A 10 9.98 -5.15 11.37
C ILE A 10 8.77 -4.24 11.49
N ALA A 11 8.91 -3.11 12.20
CA ALA A 11 7.84 -2.16 12.42
C ALA A 11 8.39 -0.73 12.49
N GLY A 12 7.68 0.23 11.94
CA GLY A 12 8.10 1.63 11.80
C GLY A 12 7.99 2.11 10.36
N GLY A 13 9.10 2.53 9.77
CA GLY A 13 9.15 3.11 8.42
C GLY A 13 8.93 4.63 8.44
N LEU A 14 8.99 5.25 7.26
CA LEU A 14 8.90 6.71 7.08
C LEU A 14 7.53 7.18 6.55
N THR A 15 6.52 6.32 6.58
CA THR A 15 5.18 6.65 6.09
C THR A 15 4.32 7.34 7.15
N HIS A 16 3.23 7.95 6.75
CA HIS A 16 2.21 8.51 7.65
C HIS A 16 1.59 7.44 8.58
N GLU A 17 1.77 6.15 8.26
CA GLU A 17 1.23 5.01 9.02
C GLU A 17 2.23 4.44 10.05
N ARG A 18 3.38 5.13 10.26
CA ARG A 18 4.43 4.71 11.21
C ARG A 18 3.90 4.32 12.60
N ASP A 19 3.04 5.16 13.18
CA ASP A 19 2.51 4.93 14.53
C ASP A 19 1.64 3.68 14.61
N VAL A 20 0.88 3.40 13.57
CA VAL A 20 0.07 2.18 13.44
C VAL A 20 0.99 0.96 13.36
N SER A 21 2.02 1.03 12.54
CA SER A 21 3.04 0.00 12.39
C SER A 21 3.72 -0.33 13.72
N VAL A 22 4.22 0.68 14.43
CA VAL A 22 4.88 0.50 15.74
C VAL A 22 3.94 -0.13 16.78
N ARG A 23 2.67 0.30 16.83
CA ARG A 23 1.67 -0.31 17.73
C ARG A 23 1.41 -1.78 17.39
N SER A 24 1.24 -2.08 16.10
CA SER A 24 1.07 -3.46 15.60
C SER A 24 2.27 -4.33 15.97
N GLY A 25 3.49 -3.83 15.72
CA GLY A 25 4.73 -4.52 16.06
C GLY A 25 4.84 -4.86 17.54
N ARG A 26 4.57 -3.90 18.42
CA ARG A 26 4.58 -4.12 19.88
C ARG A 26 3.54 -5.13 20.34
N ARG A 27 2.33 -5.07 19.76
CA ARG A 27 1.25 -6.02 20.10
C ARG A 27 1.63 -7.44 19.73
N VAL A 28 2.12 -7.66 18.51
CA VAL A 28 2.56 -8.99 18.03
C VAL A 28 3.75 -9.48 18.85
N ALA A 29 4.75 -8.63 19.12
CA ALA A 29 5.90 -8.99 19.93
C ALA A 29 5.50 -9.49 21.32
N ASN A 30 4.60 -8.79 22.01
CA ASN A 30 4.13 -9.18 23.32
C ASN A 30 3.43 -10.55 23.30
N ILE A 31 2.62 -10.83 22.28
CA ILE A 31 1.91 -12.11 22.14
C ILE A 31 2.92 -13.24 21.90
N LEU A 32 3.84 -13.06 20.96
CA LEU A 32 4.84 -14.07 20.61
C LEU A 32 5.81 -14.34 21.76
N THR A 33 6.24 -13.31 22.50
CA THR A 33 7.09 -13.47 23.68
C THR A 33 6.40 -14.31 24.75
N ARG A 34 5.11 -14.06 25.02
CA ARG A 34 4.31 -14.88 25.97
C ARG A 34 4.13 -16.31 25.47
N ALA A 35 4.14 -16.54 24.18
CA ALA A 35 4.08 -17.86 23.56
C ALA A 35 5.45 -18.59 23.53
N GLY A 36 6.51 -18.03 24.08
CA GLY A 36 7.82 -18.66 24.21
C GLY A 36 8.77 -18.43 23.03
N PHE A 37 8.45 -17.55 22.09
CA PHE A 37 9.37 -17.15 21.02
C PHE A 37 10.42 -16.17 21.51
N LEU A 38 11.61 -16.21 20.93
CA LEU A 38 12.64 -15.19 21.13
C LEU A 38 12.40 -14.05 20.13
N VAL A 39 11.86 -12.93 20.59
CA VAL A 39 11.41 -11.83 19.73
C VAL A 39 12.34 -10.64 19.81
N ARG A 40 12.64 -10.04 18.66
CA ARG A 40 13.28 -8.71 18.52
C ARG A 40 12.41 -7.84 17.62
N ILE A 41 12.31 -6.55 17.92
CA ILE A 41 11.69 -5.55 17.05
C ILE A 41 12.80 -4.68 16.46
N THR A 42 12.69 -4.36 15.18
CA THR A 42 13.56 -3.40 14.48
C THR A 42 12.73 -2.49 13.58
N ASP A 43 13.30 -1.37 13.19
CA ASP A 43 12.70 -0.44 12.21
C ASP A 43 13.25 -0.71 10.81
N VAL A 44 12.62 -0.10 9.80
CA VAL A 44 13.15 -0.03 8.43
C VAL A 44 14.13 1.15 8.36
N ASN A 45 15.38 0.89 8.63
CA ASN A 45 16.47 1.87 8.62
C ASN A 45 17.79 1.23 8.17
N ASP A 46 18.87 1.99 8.20
CA ASP A 46 20.23 1.57 7.81
C ASP A 46 20.79 0.39 8.62
N THR A 47 20.25 0.12 9.80
CA THR A 47 20.67 -1.01 10.66
C THR A 47 19.91 -2.29 10.39
N LEU A 48 18.87 -2.29 9.54
CA LEU A 48 18.01 -3.46 9.32
C LEU A 48 18.79 -4.71 8.91
N VAL A 49 19.61 -4.60 7.88
CA VAL A 49 20.38 -5.75 7.35
C VAL A 49 21.38 -6.27 8.38
N SER A 50 22.09 -5.38 9.09
CA SER A 50 23.01 -5.78 10.15
C SER A 50 22.30 -6.40 11.35
N THR A 51 21.09 -5.94 11.68
CA THR A 51 20.24 -6.54 12.70
C THR A 51 19.80 -7.96 12.32
N ILE A 52 19.39 -8.15 11.08
CA ILE A 52 19.08 -9.48 10.53
C ILE A 52 20.27 -10.41 10.65
N ALA A 53 21.46 -9.98 10.18
CA ALA A 53 22.68 -10.77 10.20
C ALA A 53 23.11 -11.15 11.61
N SER A 54 23.04 -10.24 12.57
CA SER A 54 23.45 -10.47 13.96
C SER A 54 22.43 -11.28 14.76
N PHE A 55 21.13 -11.06 14.55
CA PHE A 55 20.07 -11.77 15.27
C PHE A 55 19.83 -13.17 14.69
N GLN A 56 20.03 -13.37 13.39
CA GLN A 56 19.80 -14.63 12.68
C GLN A 56 18.38 -15.17 12.93
N PRO A 57 17.33 -14.45 12.51
CA PRO A 57 15.95 -14.87 12.76
C PRO A 57 15.62 -16.16 11.98
N ASN A 58 14.80 -17.02 12.55
CA ASN A 58 14.19 -18.13 11.83
C ASN A 58 13.08 -17.67 10.91
N VAL A 59 12.40 -16.56 11.28
CA VAL A 59 11.35 -15.93 10.47
C VAL A 59 11.30 -14.43 10.78
N VAL A 60 10.98 -13.66 9.75
CA VAL A 60 10.72 -12.22 9.86
C VAL A 60 9.21 -11.98 9.76
N TRP A 61 8.69 -11.09 10.59
CA TRP A 61 7.30 -10.62 10.49
C TRP A 61 7.28 -9.13 10.17
N PRO A 62 7.13 -8.76 8.87
CA PRO A 62 6.97 -7.36 8.48
C PRO A 62 5.59 -6.85 8.92
N LEU A 63 5.58 -5.77 9.68
CA LEU A 63 4.39 -5.04 10.12
C LEU A 63 4.51 -3.57 9.76
N VAL A 64 5.22 -3.28 8.68
CA VAL A 64 5.37 -1.95 8.11
C VAL A 64 4.16 -1.68 7.22
N HIS A 65 3.48 -0.57 7.48
CA HIS A 65 2.34 -0.12 6.69
C HIS A 65 2.77 0.96 5.69
N GLY A 66 2.01 1.08 4.60
CA GLY A 66 2.29 2.01 3.50
C GLY A 66 3.30 1.47 2.50
N SER A 67 3.85 2.33 1.62
CA SER A 67 4.54 1.93 0.40
C SER A 67 5.60 0.86 0.59
N ILE A 68 6.64 1.11 1.34
CA ILE A 68 7.78 0.17 1.49
C ILE A 68 7.37 -1.17 2.11
N GLY A 69 6.38 -1.17 2.99
CA GLY A 69 5.90 -2.39 3.66
C GLY A 69 4.94 -3.23 2.82
N GLU A 70 4.21 -2.59 1.89
CA GLU A 70 3.08 -3.19 1.19
C GLU A 70 3.29 -3.29 -0.32
N ASP A 71 4.27 -2.55 -0.91
CA ASP A 71 4.53 -2.53 -2.34
C ASP A 71 5.45 -3.66 -2.85
N GLY A 72 5.87 -4.57 -1.98
CA GLY A 72 6.78 -5.66 -2.31
C GLY A 72 8.27 -5.33 -2.12
N SER A 73 8.63 -4.09 -1.84
CA SER A 73 10.05 -3.66 -1.72
C SER A 73 10.75 -4.34 -0.55
N LEU A 74 10.13 -4.32 0.64
CA LEU A 74 10.69 -4.99 1.82
C LEU A 74 10.71 -6.51 1.63
N GLN A 75 9.69 -7.08 1.03
CA GLN A 75 9.60 -8.50 0.72
C GLN A 75 10.72 -8.93 -0.25
N THR A 76 10.98 -8.13 -1.30
CA THR A 76 12.10 -8.37 -2.23
C THR A 76 13.45 -8.41 -1.51
N LEU A 77 13.69 -7.50 -0.57
CA LEU A 77 14.90 -7.52 0.24
C LEU A 77 15.01 -8.81 1.06
N LEU A 78 13.94 -9.22 1.74
CA LEU A 78 13.92 -10.44 2.55
C LEU A 78 14.10 -11.70 1.70
N GLU A 79 13.49 -11.76 0.51
CA GLU A 79 13.68 -12.83 -0.47
C GLU A 79 15.14 -12.91 -0.95
N SER A 80 15.76 -11.76 -1.25
CA SER A 80 17.16 -11.70 -1.67
C SER A 80 18.13 -12.17 -0.59
N LEU A 81 17.77 -12.03 0.68
CA LEU A 81 18.52 -12.52 1.82
C LEU A 81 18.21 -13.99 2.16
N GLY A 82 17.28 -14.63 1.45
CA GLY A 82 16.88 -16.01 1.68
C GLY A 82 16.17 -16.24 3.01
N ILE A 83 15.50 -15.23 3.57
CA ILE A 83 14.92 -15.28 4.91
C ILE A 83 13.40 -15.53 4.79
N PRO A 84 12.87 -16.56 5.45
CA PRO A 84 11.43 -16.76 5.54
C PRO A 84 10.73 -15.58 6.23
N PHE A 85 9.59 -15.19 5.72
CA PHE A 85 8.79 -14.11 6.32
C PHE A 85 7.29 -14.41 6.28
N VAL A 86 6.55 -13.73 7.14
CA VAL A 86 5.08 -13.80 7.21
C VAL A 86 4.49 -12.77 6.25
N GLY A 87 3.55 -13.22 5.42
CA GLY A 87 2.83 -12.37 4.46
C GLY A 87 3.00 -12.84 3.03
N SER A 88 2.48 -12.05 2.09
CA SER A 88 2.55 -12.32 0.66
C SER A 88 3.97 -12.07 0.13
N ALA A 89 4.36 -12.82 -0.90
CA ALA A 89 5.65 -12.63 -1.58
C ALA A 89 5.70 -11.26 -2.31
N SER A 90 6.90 -10.84 -2.70
CA SER A 90 7.16 -9.51 -3.26
C SER A 90 6.31 -9.19 -4.49
N VAL A 91 6.23 -10.12 -5.44
CA VAL A 91 5.47 -9.93 -6.69
C VAL A 91 3.97 -9.76 -6.40
N GLN A 92 3.40 -10.59 -5.53
CA GLN A 92 1.99 -10.51 -5.15
C GLN A 92 1.68 -9.19 -4.42
N SER A 93 2.56 -8.76 -3.52
CA SER A 93 2.44 -7.47 -2.83
C SER A 93 2.49 -6.30 -3.82
N MET A 94 3.44 -6.31 -4.75
CA MET A 94 3.57 -5.30 -5.79
C MET A 94 2.32 -5.20 -6.68
N LEU A 95 1.77 -6.34 -7.11
CA LEU A 95 0.57 -6.38 -7.94
C LEU A 95 -0.68 -5.90 -7.20
N ALA A 96 -0.81 -6.26 -5.92
CA ALA A 96 -1.95 -5.90 -5.09
C ALA A 96 -1.92 -4.42 -4.65
N SER A 97 -0.75 -3.86 -4.36
CA SER A 97 -0.59 -2.49 -3.88
C SER A 97 -0.89 -1.44 -4.96
N ASN A 98 -0.63 -1.76 -6.23
CA ASN A 98 -0.90 -0.86 -7.35
C ASN A 98 -2.34 -1.02 -7.84
N LYS A 99 -3.22 -0.09 -7.46
CA LYS A 99 -4.66 -0.17 -7.75
C LYS A 99 -5.00 -0.38 -9.24
N PRO A 100 -4.42 0.35 -10.21
CA PRO A 100 -4.64 0.09 -11.64
C PRO A 100 -4.29 -1.33 -12.06
N THR A 101 -3.14 -1.84 -11.60
CA THR A 101 -2.68 -3.20 -11.92
C THR A 101 -3.61 -4.25 -11.30
N ALA A 102 -3.95 -4.11 -10.03
CA ALA A 102 -4.89 -5.00 -9.35
C ALA A 102 -6.25 -5.04 -10.05
N LYS A 103 -6.80 -3.87 -10.42
CA LYS A 103 -8.08 -3.78 -11.16
C LYS A 103 -8.00 -4.43 -12.54
N ALA A 104 -6.90 -4.24 -13.28
CA ALA A 104 -6.71 -4.88 -14.58
C ALA A 104 -6.67 -6.40 -14.46
N LEU A 105 -5.98 -6.93 -13.45
CA LEU A 105 -5.94 -8.38 -13.14
C LEU A 105 -7.32 -8.92 -12.77
N LEU A 106 -8.04 -8.23 -11.88
CA LEU A 106 -9.40 -8.61 -11.49
C LEU A 106 -10.34 -8.65 -12.71
N ALA A 107 -10.30 -7.61 -13.55
CA ALA A 107 -11.11 -7.54 -14.77
C ALA A 107 -10.76 -8.68 -15.75
N SER A 108 -9.47 -8.99 -15.91
CA SER A 108 -9.03 -10.11 -16.77
C SER A 108 -9.47 -11.47 -16.26
N ALA A 109 -9.67 -11.60 -14.95
CA ALA A 109 -10.22 -12.79 -14.30
C ALA A 109 -11.76 -12.84 -14.31
N GLY A 110 -12.44 -11.90 -14.98
CA GLY A 110 -13.90 -11.81 -15.06
C GLY A 110 -14.57 -11.28 -13.78
N MET A 111 -13.79 -10.74 -12.83
CA MET A 111 -14.34 -10.15 -11.61
C MET A 111 -14.83 -8.72 -11.89
N PRO A 112 -16.07 -8.37 -11.46
CA PRO A 112 -16.60 -7.03 -11.66
C PRO A 112 -15.76 -6.00 -10.89
N THR A 113 -15.40 -4.93 -11.56
CA THR A 113 -14.70 -3.79 -10.97
C THR A 113 -15.23 -2.50 -11.62
N PRO A 114 -15.38 -1.38 -10.89
CA PRO A 114 -15.84 -0.11 -11.46
C PRO A 114 -14.97 0.32 -12.63
N GLY A 115 -15.55 0.95 -13.65
CA GLY A 115 -14.80 1.58 -14.74
C GLY A 115 -13.80 2.61 -14.20
N TRP A 116 -12.59 2.64 -14.73
CA TRP A 116 -11.51 3.47 -14.22
C TRP A 116 -10.48 3.83 -15.28
N PHE A 117 -9.72 4.88 -15.02
CA PHE A 117 -8.47 5.19 -15.71
C PHE A 117 -7.48 5.83 -14.74
N SER A 118 -6.20 5.92 -15.13
CA SER A 118 -5.17 6.52 -14.31
C SER A 118 -4.26 7.44 -15.11
N LEU A 119 -3.86 8.56 -14.52
CA LEU A 119 -3.05 9.59 -15.15
C LEU A 119 -1.91 10.04 -14.24
N PRO A 120 -0.68 10.13 -14.76
CA PRO A 120 0.45 10.67 -14.02
C PRO A 120 0.40 12.21 -13.99
N GLN A 121 0.88 12.82 -12.91
CA GLN A 121 0.99 14.27 -12.77
C GLN A 121 1.81 14.89 -13.92
N ALA A 122 2.82 14.18 -14.42
CA ALA A 122 3.65 14.64 -15.53
C ALA A 122 2.84 14.94 -16.80
N LEU A 123 1.76 14.20 -17.06
CA LEU A 123 0.90 14.44 -18.22
C LEU A 123 0.26 15.82 -18.18
N PHE A 124 -0.20 16.25 -17.00
CA PHE A 124 -0.80 17.59 -16.80
C PHE A 124 0.19 18.71 -17.06
N ARG A 125 1.47 18.49 -16.73
CA ARG A 125 2.55 19.45 -17.00
C ARG A 125 2.91 19.53 -18.49
N GLN A 126 2.88 18.41 -19.20
CA GLN A 126 3.30 18.32 -20.61
C GLN A 126 2.20 18.75 -21.59
N VAL A 127 0.97 18.31 -21.34
CA VAL A 127 -0.19 18.55 -22.23
C VAL A 127 -0.95 19.82 -21.86
N GLY A 128 -0.75 20.31 -20.63
CA GLY A 128 -1.48 21.42 -20.04
C GLY A 128 -2.68 20.93 -19.21
N ALA A 129 -2.75 21.42 -17.97
CA ALA A 129 -3.76 20.97 -17.00
C ALA A 129 -5.20 21.19 -17.50
N THR A 130 -5.48 22.33 -18.12
CA THR A 130 -6.82 22.66 -18.64
C THR A 130 -7.28 21.67 -19.71
N ASN A 131 -6.39 21.29 -20.64
CA ASN A 131 -6.73 20.37 -21.74
C ASN A 131 -7.00 18.95 -21.18
N VAL A 132 -6.16 18.49 -20.25
CA VAL A 132 -6.33 17.16 -19.63
C VAL A 132 -7.61 17.12 -18.81
N LEU A 133 -7.89 18.13 -17.99
CA LEU A 133 -9.11 18.22 -17.19
C LEU A 133 -10.36 18.24 -18.07
N SER A 134 -10.37 19.06 -19.13
CA SER A 134 -11.50 19.09 -20.08
C SER A 134 -11.73 17.73 -20.72
N ALA A 135 -10.68 17.02 -21.12
CA ALA A 135 -10.81 15.68 -21.69
C ALA A 135 -11.42 14.68 -20.68
N ILE A 136 -10.97 14.75 -19.40
CA ILE A 136 -11.52 13.92 -18.33
C ILE A 136 -13.00 14.21 -18.11
N GLU A 137 -13.36 15.49 -17.98
CA GLU A 137 -14.75 15.95 -17.74
C GLU A 137 -15.75 15.43 -18.79
N HIS A 138 -15.30 15.37 -20.06
CA HIS A 138 -16.11 14.83 -21.14
C HIS A 138 -16.18 13.29 -21.14
N GLY A 139 -15.18 12.63 -20.56
CA GLY A 139 -15.06 11.18 -20.58
C GLY A 139 -15.63 10.45 -19.35
N VAL A 140 -16.08 11.18 -18.33
CA VAL A 140 -16.59 10.58 -17.09
C VAL A 140 -18.09 10.87 -16.89
N SER A 141 -18.75 9.93 -16.23
CA SER A 141 -20.10 10.14 -15.68
C SER A 141 -19.99 10.35 -14.17
N PHE A 142 -20.35 11.51 -13.68
CA PHE A 142 -20.36 11.82 -12.25
C PHE A 142 -21.48 11.05 -11.51
N PRO A 143 -21.28 10.71 -10.21
CA PRO A 143 -20.12 10.99 -9.40
C PRO A 143 -18.96 10.01 -9.65
N VAL A 144 -17.73 10.51 -9.44
CA VAL A 144 -16.50 9.72 -9.54
C VAL A 144 -15.71 9.78 -8.24
N VAL A 145 -14.86 8.76 -8.03
CA VAL A 145 -13.90 8.71 -6.93
C VAL A 145 -12.49 8.96 -7.48
N ILE A 146 -11.78 9.86 -6.83
CA ILE A 146 -10.39 10.21 -7.14
C ILE A 146 -9.52 9.70 -5.99
N LYS A 147 -8.40 9.04 -6.32
CA LYS A 147 -7.45 8.54 -5.32
C LYS A 147 -6.06 8.33 -5.91
N PRO A 148 -4.98 8.36 -5.11
CA PRO A 148 -3.67 7.93 -5.56
C PRO A 148 -3.67 6.47 -6.00
N THR A 149 -2.84 6.13 -7.00
CA THR A 149 -2.74 4.74 -7.48
C THR A 149 -2.12 3.80 -6.46
N ASP A 150 -1.26 4.33 -5.60
CA ASP A 150 -0.52 3.61 -4.58
C ASP A 150 -0.90 4.13 -3.18
N GLY A 151 -0.53 3.39 -2.14
CA GLY A 151 -0.86 3.74 -0.76
C GLY A 151 -2.25 3.25 -0.31
N GLY A 152 -2.52 3.42 0.98
CA GLY A 152 -3.70 2.91 1.68
C GLY A 152 -4.41 3.98 2.53
N SER A 153 -5.17 3.52 3.52
CA SER A 153 -5.83 4.34 4.56
C SER A 153 -6.67 5.52 4.04
N ALA A 154 -7.18 5.43 2.80
CA ALA A 154 -7.98 6.47 2.15
C ALA A 154 -7.30 7.86 2.04
N LEU A 155 -5.98 7.94 2.18
CA LEU A 155 -5.23 9.20 2.03
C LEU A 155 -5.37 9.70 0.59
N GLY A 156 -5.78 10.95 0.43
CA GLY A 156 -6.01 11.57 -0.88
C GLY A 156 -7.22 11.01 -1.65
N LEU A 157 -8.11 10.25 -1.00
CA LEU A 157 -9.35 9.80 -1.60
C LEU A 157 -10.44 10.86 -1.45
N SER A 158 -11.09 11.19 -2.56
CA SER A 158 -12.23 12.11 -2.60
C SER A 158 -13.28 11.65 -3.60
N THR A 159 -14.52 12.07 -3.39
CA THR A 159 -15.60 11.92 -4.36
C THR A 159 -15.88 13.26 -5.01
N ALA A 160 -16.07 13.28 -6.33
CA ALA A 160 -16.45 14.47 -7.08
C ALA A 160 -17.79 14.25 -7.77
N HIS A 161 -18.70 15.21 -7.64
CA HIS A 161 -20.05 15.19 -8.24
C HIS A 161 -20.15 16.07 -9.49
N ASN A 162 -19.14 16.86 -9.75
CA ASN A 162 -19.06 17.78 -10.89
C ASN A 162 -17.59 18.11 -11.24
N ALA A 163 -17.39 18.86 -12.30
CA ALA A 163 -16.08 19.23 -12.83
C ALA A 163 -15.24 20.09 -11.85
N GLU A 164 -15.86 20.96 -11.09
CA GLU A 164 -15.16 21.81 -10.12
C GLU A 164 -14.60 21.00 -8.95
N GLU A 165 -15.43 20.11 -8.40
CA GLU A 165 -15.04 19.17 -7.35
C GLU A 165 -13.93 18.21 -7.86
N LEU A 166 -14.01 17.75 -9.11
CA LEU A 166 -13.00 16.90 -9.73
C LEU A 166 -11.63 17.60 -9.75
N ARG A 167 -11.57 18.87 -10.16
CA ARG A 167 -10.33 19.64 -10.19
C ARG A 167 -9.70 19.77 -8.81
N THR A 168 -10.50 20.13 -7.82
CA THR A 168 -10.04 20.25 -6.43
C THR A 168 -9.54 18.91 -5.89
N ALA A 169 -10.32 17.83 -6.05
CA ALA A 169 -9.97 16.51 -5.61
C ALA A 169 -8.67 15.98 -6.25
N MET A 170 -8.43 16.27 -7.53
CA MET A 170 -7.20 15.88 -8.20
C MET A 170 -5.97 16.64 -7.67
N VAL A 171 -6.09 17.93 -7.40
CA VAL A 171 -4.99 18.71 -6.79
C VAL A 171 -4.64 18.15 -5.42
N ASP A 172 -5.63 17.90 -4.58
CA ASP A 172 -5.45 17.36 -3.23
C ASP A 172 -4.83 15.95 -3.28
N ALA A 173 -5.31 15.10 -4.18
CA ALA A 173 -4.81 13.73 -4.31
C ALA A 173 -3.34 13.67 -4.80
N PHE A 174 -2.88 14.65 -5.62
CA PHE A 174 -1.48 14.76 -6.03
C PHE A 174 -0.52 15.10 -4.89
N ALA A 175 -1.02 15.57 -3.73
CA ALA A 175 -0.19 15.70 -2.53
C ALA A 175 0.26 14.34 -1.96
N TYR A 176 -0.45 13.27 -2.30
CA TYR A 176 -0.22 11.91 -1.78
C TYR A 176 0.35 10.94 -2.81
N GLY A 177 0.42 11.31 -4.09
CA GLY A 177 0.97 10.42 -5.12
C GLY A 177 1.23 11.10 -6.47
N GLN A 178 2.17 10.56 -7.23
CA GLN A 178 2.55 11.08 -8.55
C GLN A 178 1.60 10.63 -9.67
N LYS A 179 0.72 9.69 -9.38
CA LYS A 179 -0.25 9.13 -10.32
C LYS A 179 -1.60 8.94 -9.63
N LEU A 180 -2.65 9.39 -10.27
CA LEU A 180 -4.01 9.29 -9.76
C LEU A 180 -4.82 8.27 -10.56
N MET A 181 -5.80 7.71 -9.90
CA MET A 181 -6.87 6.93 -10.49
C MET A 181 -8.18 7.68 -10.29
N VAL A 182 -8.96 7.77 -11.37
CA VAL A 182 -10.35 8.22 -11.37
C VAL A 182 -11.21 7.01 -11.70
N GLU A 183 -12.18 6.73 -10.88
CA GLU A 183 -13.08 5.58 -11.09
C GLU A 183 -14.53 5.94 -10.84
N GLN A 184 -15.42 5.20 -11.45
CA GLN A 184 -16.84 5.32 -11.22
C GLN A 184 -17.17 5.07 -9.74
N ARG A 185 -17.95 5.95 -9.13
CA ARG A 185 -18.48 5.70 -7.78
C ARG A 185 -19.58 4.63 -7.85
N ILE A 186 -19.46 3.66 -6.95
CA ILE A 186 -20.50 2.65 -6.76
C ILE A 186 -21.12 2.89 -5.39
N ASP A 187 -22.44 3.04 -5.37
CA ASP A 187 -23.20 3.10 -4.12
C ASP A 187 -23.47 1.69 -3.61
N GLY A 188 -23.22 1.47 -2.33
CA GLY A 188 -23.38 0.15 -1.74
C GLY A 188 -22.95 0.12 -0.27
N ARG A 189 -22.89 -1.09 0.26
CA ARG A 189 -22.33 -1.35 1.60
C ARG A 189 -20.84 -1.67 1.48
N ASP A 190 -20.02 -0.97 2.23
CA ASP A 190 -18.62 -1.30 2.37
C ASP A 190 -18.47 -2.62 3.16
N VAL A 191 -17.68 -3.53 2.62
CA VAL A 191 -17.35 -4.80 3.27
C VAL A 191 -15.83 -5.02 3.22
N ALA A 192 -15.30 -5.64 4.27
CA ALA A 192 -13.92 -6.12 4.32
C ALA A 192 -13.92 -7.62 4.63
N VAL A 193 -13.10 -8.36 3.90
CA VAL A 193 -12.93 -9.80 4.08
C VAL A 193 -11.45 -10.08 4.29
N SER A 194 -11.14 -10.77 5.40
CA SER A 194 -9.79 -11.29 5.66
C SER A 194 -9.70 -12.72 5.16
N VAL A 195 -8.62 -13.05 4.48
CA VAL A 195 -8.29 -14.38 3.95
C VAL A 195 -6.96 -14.86 4.51
#